data_057082db39fa9d5e7269efd8d0f4abc6
#
_entry.id   057082db39fa9d5e7269efd8d0f4abc6
#
_cell.length_a   1.000
_cell.length_b   1.000
_cell.length_c   1.000
_cell.angle_alpha   90.00
_cell.angle_beta   90.00
_cell.angle_gamma   90.00
#
_symmetry.space_group_name_H-M   'P 1'
#
loop_
_entity.id
_entity.type
_entity.pdbx_description
1 polymer ?
#
loop_
_entity_poly.entity_id
_entity_poly.type
_entity_poly.pdbx_seq_one_letter_code
_entity_poly.pdbx_strand_id
1 'polypeptide(L)'
;VTNGSGTATDPWVLTTAPGSSTYTMHRDPDADPPALVCQVGSTTLRYHLRAVEDLHAWLRERGDWVDLGAADEKKEPAPDTVEAWGRSEDNPVGGWYGLRKGYRGRVGMYLPPLLEALGLAELTHQPRNNRIRAV
;
A
#
# COMPACT_ATOMS: atom_id res chain seq x y z
N VAL A 1 -13.85 4.07 -10.50
CA VAL A 1 -13.22 3.83 -11.79
C VAL A 1 -11.71 3.78 -11.61
N THR A 2 -11.10 2.67 -11.98
CA THR A 2 -9.65 2.56 -11.96
C THR A 2 -9.07 3.22 -13.20
N ASN A 3 -7.98 3.96 -13.04
CA ASN A 3 -7.19 4.49 -14.11
C ASN A 3 -6.10 3.48 -14.45
N GLY A 4 -6.20 2.87 -15.61
CA GLY A 4 -5.25 1.89 -16.08
C GLY A 4 -5.60 0.47 -15.69
N SER A 5 -4.91 -0.48 -16.27
CA SER A 5 -5.10 -1.92 -16.06
C SER A 5 -4.08 -2.52 -15.09
N GLY A 6 -3.14 -1.72 -14.60
CA GLY A 6 -2.12 -2.17 -13.67
C GLY A 6 -0.95 -2.89 -14.32
N THR A 7 -0.72 -2.62 -15.61
CA THR A 7 0.45 -3.14 -16.33
C THR A 7 1.51 -2.06 -16.48
N ALA A 8 2.72 -2.44 -16.85
CA ALA A 8 3.82 -1.48 -17.03
C ALA A 8 3.53 -0.44 -18.11
N THR A 9 2.77 -0.83 -19.15
CA THR A 9 2.39 0.08 -20.25
C THR A 9 1.09 0.85 -19.97
N ASP A 10 0.34 0.41 -18.98
CA ASP A 10 -0.94 1.03 -18.60
C ASP A 10 -1.11 0.95 -17.07
N PRO A 11 -0.26 1.67 -16.33
CA PRO A 11 -0.28 1.61 -14.86
C PRO A 11 -1.53 2.26 -14.26
N TRP A 12 -1.84 1.89 -13.02
CA TRP A 12 -2.83 2.62 -12.26
C TRP A 12 -2.28 4.00 -11.90
N VAL A 13 -3.08 5.03 -12.08
CA VAL A 13 -2.77 6.39 -11.62
C VAL A 13 -3.55 6.65 -10.35
N LEU A 14 -2.82 6.91 -9.26
CA LEU A 14 -3.40 6.98 -7.93
C LEU A 14 -3.02 8.30 -7.25
N THR A 15 -3.80 8.65 -6.23
CA THR A 15 -3.57 9.84 -5.41
C THR A 15 -3.53 9.40 -3.95
N THR A 16 -2.59 9.96 -3.17
CA THR A 16 -2.51 9.67 -1.73
C THR A 16 -3.80 10.08 -1.02
N ALA A 17 -4.07 9.47 0.14
CA ALA A 17 -5.31 9.69 0.88
C ALA A 17 -5.62 11.18 1.13
N PRO A 18 -4.64 12.04 1.52
CA PRO A 18 -4.90 13.48 1.68
C PRO A 18 -5.12 14.22 0.35
N GLY A 19 -4.82 13.60 -0.79
CA GLY A 19 -4.94 14.22 -2.10
C GLY A 19 -3.77 15.11 -2.48
N SER A 20 -2.66 15.04 -1.75
CA SER A 20 -1.52 15.93 -1.93
C SER A 20 -0.52 15.50 -3.00
N SER A 21 -0.52 14.24 -3.38
CA SER A 21 0.46 13.69 -4.33
C SER A 21 -0.16 12.63 -5.22
N THR A 22 0.29 12.59 -6.47
CA THR A 22 -0.11 11.59 -7.46
C THR A 22 1.08 10.67 -7.73
N TYR A 23 0.81 9.38 -7.94
CA TYR A 23 1.82 8.37 -8.22
C TYR A 23 1.21 7.25 -9.07
N THR A 24 2.04 6.35 -9.56
CA THR A 24 1.57 5.21 -10.36
C THR A 24 2.00 3.90 -9.75
N MET A 25 1.21 2.85 -10.02
CA MET A 25 1.56 1.48 -9.63
C MET A 25 1.26 0.52 -10.78
N HIS A 26 2.06 -0.54 -10.88
CA HIS A 26 1.78 -1.63 -11.82
C HIS A 26 2.30 -2.95 -11.26
N ARG A 27 1.77 -4.05 -11.77
CA ARG A 27 2.22 -5.40 -11.41
C ARG A 27 3.44 -5.78 -12.24
N ASP A 28 4.39 -6.43 -11.58
CA ASP A 28 5.52 -7.10 -12.22
C ASP A 28 5.54 -8.56 -11.75
N PRO A 29 4.68 -9.41 -12.33
CA PRO A 29 4.54 -10.79 -11.87
C PRO A 29 5.72 -11.69 -12.22
N ASP A 30 6.57 -11.26 -13.15
CA ASP A 30 7.75 -12.02 -13.57
C ASP A 30 8.97 -11.75 -12.70
N ALA A 31 8.91 -10.77 -11.81
CA ALA A 31 9.98 -10.51 -10.85
C ALA A 31 10.03 -11.64 -9.80
N ASP A 32 11.18 -11.79 -9.15
CA ASP A 32 11.38 -12.79 -8.10
C ASP A 32 11.86 -12.10 -6.81
N PRO A 33 10.98 -11.96 -5.79
CA PRO A 33 9.55 -12.35 -5.78
C PRO A 33 8.70 -11.43 -6.66
N PRO A 34 7.49 -11.90 -7.05
CA PRO A 34 6.58 -11.04 -7.81
C PRO A 34 6.34 -9.71 -7.10
N ALA A 35 6.40 -8.62 -7.83
CA ALA A 35 6.44 -7.28 -7.28
C ALA A 35 5.26 -6.41 -7.73
N LEU A 36 4.91 -5.47 -6.85
CA LEU A 36 4.05 -4.34 -7.14
C LEU A 36 4.98 -3.12 -7.21
N VAL A 37 5.11 -2.53 -8.38
CA VAL A 37 6.03 -1.42 -8.61
C VAL A 37 5.29 -0.11 -8.40
N CYS A 38 5.85 0.76 -7.57
CA CYS A 38 5.27 2.06 -7.23
C CYS A 38 6.24 3.16 -7.66
N GLN A 39 5.80 4.02 -8.57
CA GLN A 39 6.62 5.12 -9.06
C GLN A 39 6.13 6.44 -8.48
N VAL A 40 6.96 7.07 -7.66
CA VAL A 40 6.67 8.33 -7.00
C VAL A 40 7.73 9.34 -7.45
N GLY A 41 7.36 10.21 -8.38
CA GLY A 41 8.33 11.12 -9.00
C GLY A 41 9.46 10.32 -9.65
N SER A 42 10.69 10.59 -9.26
CA SER A 42 11.88 9.87 -9.74
C SER A 42 12.22 8.63 -8.90
N THR A 43 11.46 8.35 -7.85
CA THR A 43 11.73 7.25 -6.93
C THR A 43 10.87 6.03 -7.28
N THR A 44 11.51 4.87 -7.40
CA THR A 44 10.82 3.60 -7.64
C THR A 44 10.83 2.78 -6.35
N LEU A 45 9.63 2.42 -5.89
CA LEU A 45 9.43 1.55 -4.75
C LEU A 45 8.94 0.20 -5.25
N ARG A 46 9.25 -0.86 -4.52
CA ARG A 46 8.79 -2.22 -4.86
C ARG A 46 8.26 -2.90 -3.61
N TYR A 47 7.08 -3.49 -3.73
CA TYR A 47 6.45 -4.26 -2.67
C TYR A 47 6.14 -5.66 -3.18
N HIS A 48 5.99 -6.63 -2.27
CA HIS A 48 5.45 -7.93 -2.66
C HIS A 48 4.12 -7.74 -3.35
N LEU A 49 3.94 -8.37 -4.52
CA LEU A 49 2.69 -8.26 -5.28
C LEU A 49 1.48 -8.73 -4.46
N ARG A 50 1.67 -9.73 -3.62
CA ARG A 50 0.61 -10.26 -2.75
C ARG A 50 0.11 -9.27 -1.69
N ALA A 51 0.76 -8.12 -1.55
CA ALA A 51 0.37 -7.12 -0.55
C ALA A 51 -1.08 -6.68 -0.68
N VAL A 52 -1.60 -6.59 -1.89
CA VAL A 52 -3.00 -6.19 -2.14
C VAL A 52 -3.96 -7.20 -1.49
N GLU A 53 -3.78 -8.47 -1.79
CA GLU A 53 -4.64 -9.54 -1.26
C GLU A 53 -4.47 -9.71 0.24
N ASP A 54 -3.22 -9.65 0.71
CA ASP A 54 -2.91 -9.84 2.12
C ASP A 54 -3.45 -8.69 2.98
N LEU A 55 -3.31 -7.46 2.52
CA LEU A 55 -3.86 -6.30 3.22
C LEU A 55 -5.39 -6.36 3.26
N HIS A 56 -6.02 -6.70 2.14
CA HIS A 56 -7.47 -6.83 2.08
C HIS A 56 -7.97 -7.89 3.07
N ALA A 57 -7.31 -9.05 3.12
CA ALA A 57 -7.66 -10.13 4.05
C ALA A 57 -7.52 -9.68 5.51
N TRP A 58 -6.43 -8.99 5.84
CA TRP A 58 -6.21 -8.48 7.18
C TRP A 58 -7.27 -7.45 7.59
N LEU A 59 -7.63 -6.55 6.68
CA LEU A 59 -8.67 -5.54 6.92
C LEU A 59 -10.05 -6.19 7.13
N ARG A 60 -10.35 -7.26 6.39
CA ARG A 60 -11.59 -8.00 6.58
C ARG A 60 -11.65 -8.67 7.95
N GLU A 61 -10.55 -9.21 8.44
CA GLU A 61 -10.47 -9.77 9.79
C GLU A 61 -10.69 -8.69 10.85
N ARG A 62 -10.13 -7.51 10.65
CA ARG A 62 -10.32 -6.38 11.57
C ARG A 62 -11.77 -5.94 11.63
N GLY A 63 -12.47 -5.94 10.51
CA GLY A 63 -13.89 -5.65 10.43
C GLY A 63 -14.29 -4.21 10.78
N ASP A 64 -13.32 -3.29 10.87
CA ASP A 64 -13.54 -1.89 11.24
C ASP A 64 -12.43 -1.02 10.66
N TRP A 65 -12.55 0.28 10.87
CA TRP A 65 -11.57 1.27 10.44
C TRP A 65 -10.21 1.03 11.11
N VAL A 66 -9.16 1.14 10.30
CA VAL A 66 -7.77 1.00 10.74
C VAL A 66 -6.99 2.24 10.30
N ASP A 67 -6.21 2.81 11.21
CA ASP A 67 -5.35 3.95 10.88
C ASP A 67 -4.26 3.52 9.90
N LEU A 68 -3.91 4.40 8.97
CA LEU A 68 -2.86 4.12 7.99
C LEU A 68 -1.47 4.07 8.61
N GLY A 69 -1.16 5.04 9.46
CA GLY A 69 0.11 5.08 10.19
C GLY A 69 1.35 5.19 9.31
N ALA A 70 1.21 5.77 8.11
CA ALA A 70 2.29 5.81 7.13
C ALA A 70 3.58 6.42 7.71
N ALA A 71 4.70 5.73 7.50
CA ALA A 71 6.01 6.16 7.96
C ALA A 71 7.08 5.61 7.02
N ASP A 72 8.22 6.33 6.93
CA ASP A 72 9.34 5.83 6.14
C ASP A 72 10.05 4.67 6.85
N GLU A 73 11.00 4.04 6.18
CA GLU A 73 11.67 2.85 6.69
C GLU A 73 12.36 3.07 8.03
N LYS A 74 12.90 4.26 8.26
CA LYS A 74 13.69 4.57 9.47
C LYS A 74 12.83 4.96 10.66
N LYS A 75 11.57 5.29 10.43
CA LYS A 75 10.66 5.72 11.49
C LYS A 75 9.78 4.57 11.93
N GLU A 76 9.69 4.35 13.24
CA GLU A 76 8.82 3.32 13.78
C GLU A 76 7.35 3.76 13.69
N PRO A 77 6.47 2.95 13.10
CA PRO A 77 5.05 3.29 13.01
C PRO A 77 4.33 3.06 14.33
N ALA A 78 3.22 3.76 14.51
CA ALA A 78 2.34 3.49 15.64
C ALA A 78 1.78 2.06 15.54
N PRO A 79 1.53 1.38 16.66
CA PRO A 79 0.95 0.03 16.64
C PRO A 79 -0.48 0.04 16.08
N ASP A 80 -0.94 -1.11 15.64
CA ASP A 80 -2.30 -1.31 15.11
C ASP A 80 -2.62 -0.45 13.88
N THR A 81 -1.62 -0.13 13.07
CA THR A 81 -1.78 0.61 11.83
C THR A 81 -1.44 -0.26 10.63
N VAL A 82 -1.85 0.16 9.43
CA VAL A 82 -1.48 -0.51 8.18
C VAL A 82 0.05 -0.57 8.04
N GLU A 83 0.73 0.54 8.36
CA GLU A 83 2.18 0.59 8.26
C GLU A 83 2.85 -0.42 9.20
N ALA A 84 2.38 -0.52 10.44
CA ALA A 84 2.92 -1.49 11.40
C ALA A 84 2.69 -2.94 10.93
N TRP A 85 1.51 -3.23 10.40
CA TRP A 85 1.21 -4.53 9.81
C TRP A 85 2.17 -4.84 8.66
N GLY A 86 2.44 -3.88 7.81
CA GLY A 86 3.29 -4.03 6.62
C GLY A 86 4.76 -4.32 6.91
N ARG A 87 5.18 -4.28 8.18
CA ARG A 87 6.54 -4.58 8.62
C ARG A 87 6.58 -5.65 9.72
N SER A 88 5.43 -6.11 10.18
CA SER A 88 5.34 -7.05 11.30
C SER A 88 5.82 -8.43 10.92
N GLU A 89 6.58 -9.07 11.80
CA GLU A 89 6.97 -10.46 11.65
C GLU A 89 5.76 -11.41 11.64
N ASP A 90 4.62 -10.94 12.14
CA ASP A 90 3.39 -11.73 12.24
C ASP A 90 2.53 -11.65 10.98
N ASN A 91 2.90 -10.86 9.98
CA ASN A 91 2.14 -10.78 8.74
C ASN A 91 2.46 -11.95 7.79
N PRO A 92 1.68 -12.15 6.71
CA PRO A 92 1.85 -13.30 5.83
C PRO A 92 3.23 -13.47 5.19
N VAL A 93 4.01 -12.40 5.00
CA VAL A 93 5.36 -12.51 4.45
C VAL A 93 6.44 -12.55 5.53
N GLY A 94 6.04 -12.42 6.80
CA GLY A 94 6.96 -12.50 7.93
C GLY A 94 7.83 -11.27 8.13
N GLY A 95 7.42 -10.12 7.66
CA GLY A 95 8.18 -8.88 7.81
C GLY A 95 7.82 -7.84 6.76
N TRP A 96 8.82 -7.15 6.25
CA TRP A 96 8.63 -6.06 5.31
C TRP A 96 7.97 -6.49 4.00
N TYR A 97 6.91 -5.82 3.60
CA TYR A 97 6.38 -5.94 2.24
C TYR A 97 7.22 -5.17 1.23
N GLY A 98 7.93 -4.13 1.67
CA GLY A 98 8.85 -3.40 0.82
C GLY A 98 10.07 -4.24 0.47
N LEU A 99 10.40 -4.32 -0.81
CA LEU A 99 11.48 -5.17 -1.33
C LEU A 99 12.80 -4.43 -1.51
N ARG A 100 12.75 -3.10 -1.65
CA ARG A 100 13.95 -2.31 -1.90
C ARG A 100 14.46 -1.74 -0.58
N LYS A 101 15.61 -2.22 -0.11
CA LYS A 101 16.23 -1.74 1.13
C LYS A 101 16.46 -0.23 1.06
N GLY A 102 16.13 0.48 2.12
CA GLY A 102 16.16 1.93 2.19
C GLY A 102 14.83 2.58 1.81
N TYR A 103 13.95 1.82 1.14
CA TYR A 103 12.65 2.30 0.64
C TYR A 103 11.54 1.32 0.96
N ARG A 104 11.66 0.56 2.06
CA ARG A 104 10.70 -0.49 2.43
C ARG A 104 9.48 0.02 3.16
N GLY A 105 9.49 1.27 3.60
CA GLY A 105 8.39 1.88 4.32
C GLY A 105 7.28 2.40 3.41
N ARG A 106 6.36 3.16 4.02
CA ARG A 106 5.24 3.85 3.37
C ARG A 106 4.18 2.94 2.75
N VAL A 107 4.10 1.69 3.23
CA VAL A 107 3.02 0.77 2.88
C VAL A 107 1.67 1.41 3.18
N GLY A 108 1.56 2.08 4.33
CA GLY A 108 0.33 2.77 4.74
C GLY A 108 0.00 4.01 3.91
N MET A 109 0.93 4.47 3.07
CA MET A 109 0.68 5.61 2.19
C MET A 109 0.25 5.19 0.79
N TYR A 110 0.90 4.16 0.22
CA TYR A 110 0.74 3.84 -1.20
C TYR A 110 -0.18 2.66 -1.50
N LEU A 111 -0.37 1.71 -0.58
CA LEU A 111 -1.29 0.60 -0.80
C LEU A 111 -2.77 0.95 -0.61
N PRO A 112 -3.17 1.72 0.42
CA PRO A 112 -4.59 2.02 0.64
C PRO A 112 -5.31 2.65 -0.56
N PRO A 113 -4.74 3.65 -1.27
CA PRO A 113 -5.40 4.18 -2.46
C PRO A 113 -5.61 3.15 -3.55
N LEU A 114 -4.70 2.18 -3.68
CA LEU A 114 -4.88 1.10 -4.67
C LEU A 114 -6.06 0.20 -4.30
N LEU A 115 -6.18 -0.18 -3.02
CA LEU A 115 -7.33 -0.97 -2.57
C LEU A 115 -8.64 -0.24 -2.80
N GLU A 116 -8.67 1.06 -2.55
CA GLU A 116 -9.85 1.88 -2.83
C GLU A 116 -10.19 1.88 -4.33
N ALA A 117 -9.19 2.10 -5.18
CA ALA A 117 -9.37 2.13 -6.62
C ALA A 117 -9.88 0.79 -7.17
N LEU A 118 -9.46 -0.32 -6.55
CA LEU A 118 -9.90 -1.67 -6.94
C LEU A 118 -11.25 -2.05 -6.34
N GLY A 119 -11.86 -1.19 -5.54
CA GLY A 119 -13.16 -1.46 -4.92
C GLY A 119 -13.10 -2.44 -3.76
N LEU A 120 -11.91 -2.65 -3.17
CA LEU A 120 -11.69 -3.60 -2.08
C LEU A 120 -11.81 -2.96 -0.69
N ALA A 121 -11.73 -1.64 -0.61
CA ALA A 121 -11.73 -0.94 0.66
C ALA A 121 -12.32 0.46 0.52
N GLU A 122 -12.79 1.00 1.66
CA GLU A 122 -13.14 2.40 1.81
C GLU A 122 -11.95 3.11 2.45
N LEU A 123 -11.63 4.30 1.97
CA LEU A 123 -10.52 5.11 2.44
C LEU A 123 -11.01 6.52 2.75
N THR A 124 -10.63 7.08 3.90
CA THR A 124 -10.93 8.48 4.20
C THR A 124 -9.95 9.40 3.47
N HIS A 125 -10.38 10.63 3.22
CA HIS A 125 -9.59 11.62 2.48
C HIS A 125 -9.50 12.93 3.26
N GLN A 126 -9.03 12.82 4.51
CA GLN A 126 -8.77 13.96 5.37
C GLN A 126 -7.37 14.51 5.12
N PRO A 127 -7.06 15.74 5.56
CA PRO A 127 -5.68 16.26 5.44
C PRO A 127 -4.64 15.40 6.17
N ARG A 128 -5.04 14.69 7.24
CA ARG A 128 -4.20 13.79 8.01
C ARG A 128 -5.04 12.78 8.78
N ASN A 129 -4.39 11.77 9.36
CA ASN A 129 -5.01 10.74 10.18
C ASN A 129 -6.09 9.95 9.43
N ASN A 130 -5.76 9.56 8.21
CA ASN A 130 -6.67 8.80 7.38
C ASN A 130 -6.77 7.35 7.85
N ARG A 131 -7.90 6.73 7.52
CA ARG A 131 -8.24 5.36 7.89
C ARG A 131 -8.76 4.59 6.70
N ILE A 132 -8.68 3.28 6.80
CA ILE A 132 -9.15 2.35 5.78
C ILE A 132 -9.94 1.23 6.43
N ARG A 133 -10.93 0.69 5.72
CA ARG A 133 -11.61 -0.54 6.10
C ARG A 133 -11.98 -1.33 4.85
N ALA A 134 -12.04 -2.66 4.99
CA ALA A 134 -12.45 -3.53 3.89
C ALA A 134 -13.94 -3.33 3.56
N VAL A 135 -14.20 -3.45 2.28
CA VAL A 135 -15.58 -3.50 1.76
C VAL A 135 -16.04 -4.93 1.70
#